data_f1dba795f6880297da4a966b3c3418c5
#
_entry.id   f1dba795f6880297da4a966b3c3418c5
#
_cell.length_a   1.000
_cell.length_b   1.000
_cell.length_c   1.000
_cell.angle_alpha   90.00
_cell.angle_beta   90.00
_cell.angle_gamma   90.00
#
_symmetry.space_group_name_H-M   'P 1'
#
loop_
_entity.id
_entity.type
_entity.pdbx_description
1 polymer ?
#
loop_
_entity_poly.entity_id
_entity_poly.type
_entity_poly.pdbx_seq_one_letter_code
_entity_poly.pdbx_strand_id
1 'polypeptide(L)'
;MPTVSIITITYNAERFLERTIQSVLAQQATDFEYLVIDGSSTDGTRAIIDQYEQHITHWISEPDQGLYDAMNKGLHRAQGEYVWYMNAGDELHDSQTLANLLSRIRTTKADVYYSDALFVRDDGGQRSGTAIGLRSQVTPHTLPQHITWQDMQLGMKICHQAFVARRSIAPDYPVDNLSADLDWEIRCLKAAQKIEFLPFVLCKYLVGGLSVQQHRRSLIDRFRVLVTHFGWLKTIGNHIQIVLRARRFRQP
;
A
#
# COMPACT_ATOMS: atom_id res chain seq x y z
N MET A 1 -19.00 -8.77 -11.62
CA MET A 1 -17.64 -8.16 -11.48
C MET A 1 -17.38 -8.06 -10.00
N PRO A 2 -16.19 -8.39 -9.51
CA PRO A 2 -15.87 -8.25 -8.11
C PRO A 2 -15.89 -6.76 -7.68
N THR A 3 -16.19 -6.52 -6.41
CA THR A 3 -16.14 -5.15 -5.88
C THR A 3 -14.69 -4.70 -5.64
N VAL A 4 -13.80 -5.59 -5.16
CA VAL A 4 -12.42 -5.25 -4.85
C VAL A 4 -11.46 -6.21 -5.55
N SER A 5 -10.41 -5.67 -6.19
CA SER A 5 -9.22 -6.42 -6.60
C SER A 5 -8.14 -6.24 -5.54
N ILE A 6 -7.79 -7.31 -4.84
CA ILE A 6 -6.63 -7.33 -3.95
C ILE A 6 -5.43 -7.77 -4.79
N ILE A 7 -4.36 -6.97 -4.81
CA ILE A 7 -3.20 -7.18 -5.67
C ILE A 7 -1.96 -7.34 -4.80
N THR A 8 -1.37 -8.54 -4.83
CA THR A 8 -0.07 -8.81 -4.21
C THR A 8 1.01 -8.78 -5.27
N ILE A 9 2.04 -7.96 -5.04
CA ILE A 9 3.26 -7.99 -5.83
C ILE A 9 4.38 -8.65 -5.04
N THR A 10 5.20 -9.44 -5.70
CA THR A 10 6.25 -10.24 -5.06
C THR A 10 7.48 -10.35 -5.96
N TYR A 11 8.66 -10.39 -5.33
CA TYR A 11 9.93 -10.71 -5.95
C TYR A 11 10.90 -11.23 -4.89
N ASN A 12 11.35 -12.49 -5.04
CA ASN A 12 12.24 -13.16 -4.08
C ASN A 12 11.79 -12.97 -2.63
N ALA A 13 10.54 -13.36 -2.36
CA ALA A 13 9.86 -13.17 -1.09
C ALA A 13 9.37 -14.49 -0.46
N GLU A 14 10.09 -15.60 -0.67
CA GLU A 14 9.72 -16.94 -0.15
C GLU A 14 9.43 -16.94 1.35
N ARG A 15 10.09 -16.07 2.11
CA ARG A 15 9.92 -15.94 3.55
C ARG A 15 8.63 -15.20 3.94
N PHE A 16 8.08 -14.39 3.05
CA PHE A 16 7.04 -13.43 3.41
C PHE A 16 5.72 -13.61 2.69
N LEU A 17 5.73 -14.18 1.46
CA LEU A 17 4.57 -14.25 0.59
C LEU A 17 3.43 -15.05 1.21
N GLU A 18 3.73 -16.18 1.84
CA GLU A 18 2.70 -17.09 2.36
C GLU A 18 1.78 -16.42 3.39
N ARG A 19 2.35 -15.60 4.31
CA ARG A 19 1.53 -14.87 5.30
C ARG A 19 0.53 -13.91 4.64
N THR A 20 0.96 -13.25 3.56
CA THR A 20 0.09 -12.35 2.79
C THR A 20 -1.05 -13.12 2.16
N ILE A 21 -0.76 -14.20 1.43
CA ILE A 21 -1.77 -15.06 0.82
C ILE A 21 -2.77 -15.56 1.87
N GLN A 22 -2.28 -16.11 2.97
CA GLN A 22 -3.14 -16.64 4.04
C GLN A 22 -4.03 -15.55 4.64
N SER A 23 -3.55 -14.31 4.79
CA SER A 23 -4.35 -13.20 5.30
C SER A 23 -5.49 -12.81 4.37
N VAL A 24 -5.27 -12.91 3.06
CA VAL A 24 -6.32 -12.69 2.03
C VAL A 24 -7.33 -13.83 2.03
N LEU A 25 -6.86 -15.08 2.05
CA LEU A 25 -7.73 -16.25 2.02
C LEU A 25 -8.55 -16.43 3.31
N ALA A 26 -8.09 -15.88 4.43
CA ALA A 26 -8.83 -15.92 5.71
C ALA A 26 -10.01 -14.94 5.76
N GLN A 27 -10.22 -14.10 4.72
CA GLN A 27 -11.30 -13.11 4.73
C GLN A 27 -12.68 -13.75 4.63
N GLN A 28 -13.60 -13.31 5.49
CA GLN A 28 -15.00 -13.78 5.53
C GLN A 28 -15.89 -13.01 4.53
N ALA A 29 -15.38 -12.79 3.34
CA ALA A 29 -16.08 -12.10 2.25
C ALA A 29 -15.72 -12.75 0.93
N THR A 30 -16.63 -12.70 -0.05
CA THR A 30 -16.47 -13.37 -1.35
C THR A 30 -16.54 -12.41 -2.55
N ASP A 31 -16.87 -11.13 -2.31
CA ASP A 31 -17.05 -10.13 -3.37
C ASP A 31 -15.72 -9.44 -3.71
N PHE A 32 -14.71 -10.24 -4.01
CA PHE A 32 -13.38 -9.78 -4.40
C PHE A 32 -12.72 -10.76 -5.37
N GLU A 33 -11.69 -10.30 -6.04
CA GLU A 33 -10.72 -11.13 -6.75
C GLU A 33 -9.33 -10.94 -6.12
N TYR A 34 -8.49 -11.97 -6.24
CA TYR A 34 -7.13 -11.95 -5.73
C TYR A 34 -6.13 -12.15 -6.86
N LEU A 35 -5.22 -11.19 -7.03
CA LEU A 35 -4.18 -11.21 -8.05
C LEU A 35 -2.80 -11.30 -7.40
N VAL A 36 -1.91 -12.14 -7.97
CA VAL A 36 -0.51 -12.22 -7.57
C VAL A 36 0.38 -11.94 -8.79
N ILE A 37 1.26 -10.95 -8.66
CA ILE A 37 2.18 -10.54 -9.71
C ILE A 37 3.60 -10.81 -9.22
N ASP A 38 4.27 -11.78 -9.80
CA ASP A 38 5.64 -12.16 -9.49
C ASP A 38 6.62 -11.63 -10.54
N GLY A 39 7.67 -10.96 -10.09
CA GLY A 39 8.73 -10.37 -10.92
C GLY A 39 9.76 -11.38 -11.43
N SER A 40 9.39 -12.63 -11.73
CA SER A 40 10.30 -13.73 -12.06
C SER A 40 11.23 -14.08 -10.91
N SER A 41 10.68 -14.40 -9.76
CA SER A 41 11.43 -14.86 -8.60
C SER A 41 12.26 -16.11 -8.89
N THR A 42 13.44 -16.19 -8.27
CA THR A 42 14.40 -17.28 -8.41
C THR A 42 14.59 -18.11 -7.13
N ASP A 43 13.93 -17.70 -6.04
CA ASP A 43 13.86 -18.43 -4.77
C ASP A 43 12.60 -19.32 -4.69
N GLY A 44 12.18 -19.72 -3.48
CA GLY A 44 10.98 -20.52 -3.24
C GLY A 44 9.64 -19.80 -3.45
N THR A 45 9.64 -18.52 -3.82
CA THR A 45 8.41 -17.71 -4.01
C THR A 45 7.43 -18.38 -4.97
N ARG A 46 7.93 -18.89 -6.11
CA ARG A 46 7.11 -19.56 -7.12
C ARG A 46 6.42 -20.81 -6.58
N ALA A 47 7.13 -21.64 -5.83
CA ALA A 47 6.56 -22.84 -5.23
C ALA A 47 5.41 -22.51 -4.25
N ILE A 48 5.50 -21.38 -3.54
CA ILE A 48 4.40 -20.89 -2.69
C ILE A 48 3.21 -20.50 -3.55
N ILE A 49 3.39 -19.77 -4.66
CA ILE A 49 2.28 -19.39 -5.56
C ILE A 49 1.59 -20.65 -6.08
N ASP A 50 2.36 -21.62 -6.57
CA ASP A 50 1.82 -22.89 -7.10
C ASP A 50 1.01 -23.66 -6.04
N GLN A 51 1.43 -23.64 -4.76
CA GLN A 51 0.69 -24.26 -3.65
C GLN A 51 -0.71 -23.65 -3.45
N TYR A 52 -0.85 -22.33 -3.68
CA TYR A 52 -2.11 -21.60 -3.48
C TYR A 52 -2.84 -21.27 -4.78
N GLU A 53 -2.40 -21.76 -5.94
CA GLU A 53 -2.91 -21.42 -7.27
C GLU A 53 -4.44 -21.52 -7.37
N GLN A 54 -5.04 -22.57 -6.82
CA GLN A 54 -6.49 -22.78 -6.86
C GLN A 54 -7.32 -21.71 -6.13
N HIS A 55 -6.68 -20.92 -5.28
CA HIS A 55 -7.29 -19.86 -4.47
C HIS A 55 -6.99 -18.45 -4.99
N ILE A 56 -6.09 -18.34 -5.98
CA ILE A 56 -5.70 -17.08 -6.60
C ILE A 56 -6.49 -16.92 -7.90
N THR A 57 -7.19 -15.81 -8.07
CA THR A 57 -8.02 -15.59 -9.26
C THR A 57 -7.16 -15.47 -10.53
N HIS A 58 -6.07 -14.72 -10.45
CA HIS A 58 -5.08 -14.59 -11.52
C HIS A 58 -3.69 -14.43 -10.94
N TRP A 59 -2.71 -15.10 -11.51
CA TRP A 59 -1.32 -14.87 -11.21
C TRP A 59 -0.45 -14.91 -12.47
N ILE A 60 0.64 -14.20 -12.44
CA ILE A 60 1.67 -14.22 -13.47
C ILE A 60 3.05 -14.17 -12.83
N SER A 61 4.02 -14.77 -13.50
CA SER A 61 5.45 -14.66 -13.18
C SER A 61 6.18 -14.27 -14.45
N GLU A 62 6.63 -13.03 -14.51
CA GLU A 62 7.35 -12.47 -15.66
C GLU A 62 8.30 -11.35 -15.21
N PRO A 63 9.42 -11.11 -15.91
CA PRO A 63 10.33 -10.03 -15.57
C PRO A 63 9.61 -8.69 -15.49
N ASP A 64 9.98 -7.87 -14.51
CA ASP A 64 9.51 -6.50 -14.35
C ASP A 64 10.68 -5.50 -14.29
N GLN A 65 10.34 -4.21 -14.41
CA GLN A 65 11.29 -3.10 -14.25
C GLN A 65 11.31 -2.59 -12.80
N GLY A 66 10.87 -3.41 -11.85
CA GLY A 66 10.78 -3.11 -10.42
C GLY A 66 9.35 -3.03 -9.90
N LEU A 67 9.25 -2.74 -8.61
CA LEU A 67 8.03 -2.74 -7.80
C LEU A 67 6.81 -2.12 -8.50
N TYR A 68 6.97 -0.94 -9.09
CA TYR A 68 5.86 -0.19 -9.65
C TYR A 68 5.45 -0.65 -11.04
N ASP A 69 6.33 -1.31 -11.79
CA ASP A 69 5.95 -2.01 -13.01
C ASP A 69 5.07 -3.23 -12.69
N ALA A 70 5.43 -3.99 -11.66
CA ALA A 70 4.58 -5.08 -11.15
C ALA A 70 3.21 -4.56 -10.66
N MET A 71 3.16 -3.40 -9.97
CA MET A 71 1.89 -2.76 -9.58
C MET A 71 1.04 -2.37 -10.80
N ASN A 72 1.63 -1.80 -11.86
CA ASN A 72 0.93 -1.48 -13.09
C ASN A 72 0.39 -2.74 -13.77
N LYS A 73 1.17 -3.80 -13.84
CA LYS A 73 0.71 -5.09 -14.37
C LYS A 73 -0.52 -5.63 -13.63
N GLY A 74 -0.52 -5.48 -12.30
CA GLY A 74 -1.66 -5.84 -11.46
C GLY A 74 -2.87 -4.93 -11.72
N LEU A 75 -2.67 -3.62 -11.80
CA LEU A 75 -3.72 -2.64 -12.09
C LEU A 75 -4.44 -2.93 -13.41
N HIS A 76 -3.68 -3.23 -14.46
CA HIS A 76 -4.21 -3.50 -15.80
C HIS A 76 -4.97 -4.83 -15.89
N ARG A 77 -4.69 -5.78 -14.99
CA ARG A 77 -5.39 -7.07 -14.92
C ARG A 77 -6.59 -7.05 -13.98
N ALA A 78 -6.64 -6.09 -13.07
CA ALA A 78 -7.73 -5.93 -12.11
C ALA A 78 -9.07 -5.68 -12.82
N GLN A 79 -10.11 -6.40 -12.38
CA GLN A 79 -11.48 -6.26 -12.87
C GLN A 79 -12.42 -5.64 -11.83
N GLY A 80 -11.99 -5.57 -10.57
CA GLY A 80 -12.76 -4.99 -9.48
C GLY A 80 -13.07 -3.50 -9.68
N GLU A 81 -14.13 -3.03 -9.05
CA GLU A 81 -14.46 -1.61 -9.01
C GLU A 81 -13.40 -0.81 -8.26
N TYR A 82 -12.78 -1.42 -7.24
CA TYR A 82 -11.70 -0.85 -6.43
C TYR A 82 -10.43 -1.70 -6.52
N VAL A 83 -9.28 -1.06 -6.36
CA VAL A 83 -7.98 -1.71 -6.27
C VAL A 83 -7.37 -1.49 -4.90
N TRP A 84 -6.78 -2.55 -4.35
CA TRP A 84 -6.14 -2.57 -3.05
C TRP A 84 -4.84 -3.35 -3.12
N TYR A 85 -3.72 -2.68 -2.88
CA TYR A 85 -2.40 -3.31 -2.90
C TYR A 85 -2.04 -3.87 -1.53
N MET A 86 -1.60 -5.14 -1.53
CA MET A 86 -1.12 -5.86 -0.36
C MET A 86 0.17 -6.58 -0.74
N ASN A 87 1.31 -5.92 -0.56
CA ASN A 87 2.60 -6.45 -1.01
C ASN A 87 3.02 -7.67 -0.20
N ALA A 88 3.89 -8.52 -0.76
CA ALA A 88 4.42 -9.69 -0.05
C ALA A 88 5.07 -9.27 1.29
N GLY A 89 4.58 -9.83 2.38
CA GLY A 89 4.94 -9.50 3.76
C GLY A 89 3.89 -8.69 4.52
N ASP A 90 3.07 -7.91 3.82
CA ASP A 90 1.94 -7.20 4.41
C ASP A 90 0.71 -8.11 4.51
N GLU A 91 -0.20 -7.80 5.42
CA GLU A 91 -1.38 -8.63 5.68
C GLU A 91 -2.64 -7.77 5.83
N LEU A 92 -3.80 -8.30 5.47
CA LEU A 92 -5.07 -7.73 5.95
C LEU A 92 -5.10 -7.82 7.48
N HIS A 93 -5.67 -6.81 8.14
CA HIS A 93 -5.57 -6.69 9.59
C HIS A 93 -6.15 -7.89 10.34
N ASP A 94 -7.35 -8.33 9.96
CA ASP A 94 -8.03 -9.51 10.50
C ASP A 94 -8.99 -10.13 9.48
N SER A 95 -9.68 -11.21 9.84
CA SER A 95 -10.59 -11.93 8.93
C SER A 95 -11.88 -11.17 8.58
N GLN A 96 -12.21 -10.09 9.27
CA GLN A 96 -13.41 -9.26 9.03
C GLN A 96 -13.08 -7.99 8.23
N THR A 97 -11.82 -7.69 8.03
CA THR A 97 -11.35 -6.43 7.43
C THR A 97 -12.01 -6.15 6.08
N LEU A 98 -12.02 -7.15 5.18
CA LEU A 98 -12.64 -7.00 3.86
C LEU A 98 -14.16 -6.88 3.93
N ALA A 99 -14.82 -7.64 4.80
CA ALA A 99 -16.27 -7.56 4.99
C ALA A 99 -16.68 -6.16 5.48
N ASN A 100 -15.92 -5.59 6.42
CA ASN A 100 -16.12 -4.23 6.91
C ASN A 100 -15.90 -3.18 5.80
N LEU A 101 -14.85 -3.32 4.99
CA LEU A 101 -14.60 -2.44 3.84
C LEU A 101 -15.74 -2.52 2.82
N LEU A 102 -16.17 -3.72 2.43
CA LEU A 102 -17.27 -3.91 1.48
C LEU A 102 -18.58 -3.31 1.99
N SER A 103 -18.87 -3.43 3.28
CA SER A 103 -20.01 -2.78 3.91
C SER A 103 -19.97 -1.25 3.76
N ARG A 104 -18.78 -0.66 3.96
CA ARG A 104 -18.58 0.80 3.78
C ARG A 104 -18.70 1.20 2.32
N ILE A 105 -18.13 0.44 1.39
CA ILE A 105 -18.24 0.70 -0.05
C ILE A 105 -19.71 0.73 -0.48
N ARG A 106 -20.52 -0.24 -0.05
CA ARG A 106 -21.93 -0.32 -0.40
C ARG A 106 -22.75 0.88 0.11
N THR A 107 -22.42 1.40 1.29
CA THR A 107 -23.16 2.49 1.93
C THR A 107 -22.71 3.87 1.48
N THR A 108 -21.43 4.09 1.26
CA THR A 108 -20.88 5.43 1.08
C THR A 108 -20.48 5.73 -0.36
N LYS A 109 -20.09 4.70 -1.12
CA LYS A 109 -19.66 4.78 -2.53
C LYS A 109 -18.59 5.86 -2.76
N ALA A 110 -17.64 5.98 -1.81
CA ALA A 110 -16.53 6.91 -1.96
C ALA A 110 -15.56 6.45 -3.06
N ASP A 111 -14.73 7.36 -3.58
CA ASP A 111 -13.73 7.04 -4.60
C ASP A 111 -12.44 6.54 -3.96
N VAL A 112 -12.18 6.95 -2.72
CA VAL A 112 -11.02 6.54 -1.93
C VAL A 112 -11.47 6.19 -0.52
N TYR A 113 -10.97 5.06 0.00
CA TYR A 113 -11.05 4.65 1.39
C TYR A 113 -9.65 4.56 1.97
N TYR A 114 -9.45 5.02 3.19
CA TYR A 114 -8.17 4.92 3.86
C TYR A 114 -8.32 4.77 5.37
N SER A 115 -7.30 4.19 5.99
CA SER A 115 -7.25 4.01 7.44
C SER A 115 -5.84 4.18 7.98
N ASP A 116 -5.69 3.99 9.29
CA ASP A 116 -4.38 3.73 9.87
C ASP A 116 -3.91 2.31 9.53
N ALA A 117 -2.61 2.06 9.66
CA ALA A 117 -1.99 0.76 9.49
C ALA A 117 -1.34 0.31 10.81
N LEU A 118 -1.43 -0.96 11.13
CA LEU A 118 -0.67 -1.56 12.23
C LEU A 118 0.73 -1.91 11.73
N PHE A 119 1.75 -1.26 12.25
CA PHE A 119 3.13 -1.61 11.93
C PHE A 119 3.55 -2.86 12.69
N VAL A 120 4.14 -3.81 11.96
CA VAL A 120 4.66 -5.05 12.52
C VAL A 120 6.14 -5.22 12.14
N ARG A 121 6.89 -5.88 13.01
CA ARG A 121 8.29 -6.27 12.78
C ARG A 121 8.36 -7.76 12.55
N ASP A 122 9.17 -8.18 11.58
CA ASP A 122 9.49 -9.59 11.40
C ASP A 122 10.21 -10.13 12.66
N ASP A 123 9.70 -11.20 13.22
CA ASP A 123 10.25 -11.89 14.40
C ASP A 123 10.97 -13.19 14.05
N GLY A 124 11.15 -13.46 12.75
CA GLY A 124 11.80 -14.69 12.26
C GLY A 124 10.89 -15.89 12.14
N GLY A 125 9.63 -15.78 12.56
CA GLY A 125 8.62 -16.85 12.45
C GLY A 125 7.82 -16.79 11.14
N GLN A 126 6.99 -17.82 10.92
CA GLN A 126 6.02 -17.85 9.81
C GLN A 126 4.74 -17.06 10.09
N ARG A 127 4.59 -16.49 11.29
CA ARG A 127 3.40 -15.76 11.74
C ARG A 127 3.52 -14.26 11.40
N SER A 128 2.42 -13.54 11.62
CA SER A 128 2.22 -12.12 11.32
C SER A 128 3.22 -11.11 11.92
N GLY A 129 4.32 -11.55 12.52
CA GLY A 129 5.31 -10.68 13.16
C GLY A 129 4.80 -10.03 14.46
N THR A 130 5.70 -9.30 15.13
CA THR A 130 5.39 -8.61 16.39
C THR A 130 4.87 -7.21 16.13
N ALA A 131 3.70 -6.86 16.69
CA ALA A 131 3.12 -5.53 16.57
C ALA A 131 4.02 -4.47 17.22
N ILE A 132 4.26 -3.37 16.51
CA ILE A 132 4.98 -2.18 16.99
C ILE A 132 3.97 -1.14 17.51
N GLY A 133 2.88 -0.93 16.77
CA GLY A 133 1.83 0.04 17.05
C GLY A 133 1.22 0.63 15.79
N LEU A 134 0.22 1.47 15.95
CA LEU A 134 -0.39 2.17 14.83
C LEU A 134 0.61 3.16 14.21
N ARG A 135 0.64 3.25 12.89
CA ARG A 135 1.53 4.15 12.15
C ARG A 135 1.44 5.59 12.65
N SER A 136 0.23 6.08 12.92
CA SER A 136 0.00 7.44 13.45
C SER A 136 0.60 7.65 14.85
N GLN A 137 0.84 6.60 15.62
CA GLN A 137 1.40 6.64 16.97
C GLN A 137 2.93 6.46 16.97
N VAL A 138 3.45 5.59 16.08
CA VAL A 138 4.87 5.21 16.07
C VAL A 138 5.71 5.97 15.04
N THR A 139 5.09 6.84 14.24
CA THR A 139 5.78 7.72 13.28
C THR A 139 5.40 9.19 13.51
N PRO A 140 6.20 10.15 12.99
CA PRO A 140 5.86 11.55 13.10
C PRO A 140 4.69 11.99 12.19
N HIS A 141 4.02 11.05 11.52
CA HIS A 141 2.95 11.34 10.58
C HIS A 141 1.58 11.21 11.26
N THR A 142 0.87 12.32 11.38
CA THR A 142 -0.54 12.32 11.79
C THR A 142 -1.40 11.85 10.62
N LEU A 143 -2.41 11.05 10.91
CA LEU A 143 -3.43 10.64 9.93
C LEU A 143 -4.70 11.48 10.17
N PRO A 144 -5.04 12.44 9.28
CA PRO A 144 -6.26 13.23 9.42
C PRO A 144 -7.50 12.38 9.05
N GLN A 145 -8.62 12.62 9.74
CA GLN A 145 -9.90 11.99 9.40
C GLN A 145 -10.54 12.59 8.14
N HIS A 146 -10.14 13.80 7.76
CA HIS A 146 -10.50 14.44 6.50
C HIS A 146 -9.21 14.81 5.79
N ILE A 147 -8.83 13.99 4.82
CA ILE A 147 -7.60 14.18 4.04
C ILE A 147 -7.93 14.78 2.68
N THR A 148 -7.03 15.65 2.24
CA THR A 148 -6.98 16.18 0.88
C THR A 148 -5.61 15.90 0.28
N TRP A 149 -5.48 16.03 -1.03
CA TRP A 149 -4.17 15.90 -1.67
C TRP A 149 -3.14 16.94 -1.16
N GLN A 150 -3.60 18.12 -0.67
CA GLN A 150 -2.73 19.16 -0.11
C GLN A 150 -2.04 18.72 1.19
N ASP A 151 -2.65 17.83 1.96
CA ASP A 151 -2.08 17.30 3.20
C ASP A 151 -0.81 16.48 2.95
N MET A 152 -0.67 15.93 1.72
CA MET A 152 0.49 15.14 1.29
C MET A 152 1.75 16.00 1.06
N GLN A 153 1.68 17.32 1.10
CA GLN A 153 2.81 18.23 0.91
C GLN A 153 3.96 18.05 1.92
N LEU A 154 3.68 17.45 3.07
CA LEU A 154 4.67 17.09 4.09
C LEU A 154 5.09 15.61 4.05
N GLY A 155 4.90 14.95 2.92
CA GLY A 155 5.16 13.53 2.70
C GLY A 155 3.92 12.66 2.93
N MET A 156 4.10 11.36 2.74
CA MET A 156 3.05 10.36 2.81
C MET A 156 2.32 10.36 4.16
N LYS A 157 1.02 10.58 4.13
CA LYS A 157 0.15 10.59 5.32
C LYS A 157 -0.51 9.23 5.56
N ILE A 158 -0.82 8.52 4.51
CA ILE A 158 -1.45 7.21 4.55
C ILE A 158 -0.38 6.14 4.30
N CYS A 159 -0.52 4.97 4.85
CA CYS A 159 0.26 3.82 4.44
C CYS A 159 -0.35 3.28 3.14
N HIS A 160 0.46 3.00 2.14
CA HIS A 160 -0.04 2.58 0.82
C HIS A 160 -0.96 1.36 0.91
N GLN A 161 -0.65 0.40 1.76
CA GLN A 161 -1.47 -0.79 2.01
C GLN A 161 -2.75 -0.51 2.80
N ALA A 162 -2.89 0.70 3.35
CA ALA A 162 -4.12 1.17 3.99
C ALA A 162 -4.90 2.19 3.14
N PHE A 163 -4.68 2.14 1.81
CA PHE A 163 -5.31 3.00 0.81
C PHE A 163 -6.00 2.14 -0.26
N VAL A 164 -7.30 2.33 -0.43
CA VAL A 164 -8.12 1.63 -1.43
C VAL A 164 -8.72 2.67 -2.36
N ALA A 165 -8.47 2.55 -3.65
CA ALA A 165 -8.95 3.51 -4.64
C ALA A 165 -9.92 2.88 -5.64
N ARG A 166 -10.91 3.64 -6.09
CA ARG A 166 -11.73 3.27 -7.23
C ARG A 166 -10.84 3.13 -8.46
N ARG A 167 -10.90 1.99 -9.15
CA ARG A 167 -10.03 1.67 -10.29
C ARG A 167 -10.09 2.70 -11.40
N SER A 168 -11.25 3.32 -11.65
CA SER A 168 -11.42 4.32 -12.71
C SER A 168 -10.64 5.62 -12.49
N ILE A 169 -10.21 5.90 -11.26
CA ILE A 169 -9.37 7.07 -10.94
C ILE A 169 -7.93 6.70 -10.62
N ALA A 170 -7.60 5.41 -10.59
CA ALA A 170 -6.27 4.90 -10.30
C ALA A 170 -5.36 5.02 -11.54
N PRO A 171 -4.38 5.94 -11.56
CA PRO A 171 -3.46 6.09 -12.68
C PRO A 171 -2.32 5.07 -12.62
N ASP A 172 -1.57 4.91 -13.70
CA ASP A 172 -0.33 4.14 -13.67
C ASP A 172 0.72 4.78 -12.76
N TYR A 173 1.52 3.93 -12.12
CA TYR A 173 2.69 4.37 -11.35
C TYR A 173 3.85 4.72 -12.28
N PRO A 174 4.59 5.81 -12.02
CA PRO A 174 5.89 6.04 -12.66
C PRO A 174 6.91 4.99 -12.19
N VAL A 175 7.46 4.22 -13.12
CA VAL A 175 8.33 3.06 -12.79
C VAL A 175 9.72 3.44 -12.29
N ASP A 176 10.23 4.62 -12.66
CA ASP A 176 11.58 5.07 -12.33
C ASP A 176 11.70 5.80 -10.98
N ASN A 177 10.66 5.79 -10.16
CA ASN A 177 10.57 6.61 -8.96
C ASN A 177 10.26 5.75 -7.72
N LEU A 178 11.16 5.69 -6.74
CA LEU A 178 10.95 4.91 -5.49
C LEU A 178 9.92 5.51 -4.53
N SER A 179 9.29 6.62 -4.86
CA SER A 179 8.18 7.24 -4.14
C SER A 179 6.96 7.40 -5.05
N ALA A 180 6.81 6.50 -6.02
CA ALA A 180 5.69 6.51 -6.94
C ALA A 180 4.35 6.22 -6.25
N ASP A 181 4.36 5.52 -5.10
CA ASP A 181 3.21 5.37 -4.21
C ASP A 181 2.68 6.73 -3.71
N LEU A 182 3.55 7.64 -3.31
CA LEU A 182 3.16 9.00 -2.92
C LEU A 182 2.56 9.78 -4.11
N ASP A 183 3.17 9.69 -5.30
CA ASP A 183 2.64 10.31 -6.52
C ASP A 183 1.25 9.76 -6.86
N TRP A 184 1.11 8.45 -6.80
CA TRP A 184 -0.13 7.74 -7.10
C TRP A 184 -1.26 8.14 -6.14
N GLU A 185 -1.00 8.13 -4.82
CA GLU A 185 -1.98 8.58 -3.82
C GLU A 185 -2.41 10.03 -4.04
N ILE A 186 -1.45 10.95 -4.31
CA ILE A 186 -1.76 12.35 -4.60
C ILE A 186 -2.66 12.46 -5.83
N ARG A 187 -2.38 11.69 -6.90
CA ARG A 187 -3.19 11.71 -8.13
C ARG A 187 -4.58 11.12 -7.90
N CYS A 188 -4.70 10.03 -7.16
CA CYS A 188 -5.99 9.48 -6.75
C CYS A 188 -6.79 10.48 -5.91
N LEU A 189 -6.18 11.11 -4.90
CA LEU A 189 -6.84 12.13 -4.06
C LEU A 189 -7.27 13.37 -4.84
N LYS A 190 -6.52 13.76 -5.89
CA LYS A 190 -6.91 14.87 -6.78
C LYS A 190 -8.12 14.53 -7.66
N ALA A 191 -8.23 13.27 -8.09
CA ALA A 191 -9.31 12.81 -8.96
C ALA A 191 -10.58 12.44 -8.19
N ALA A 192 -10.44 12.10 -6.91
CA ALA A 192 -11.55 11.67 -6.05
C ALA A 192 -12.54 12.83 -5.78
N GLN A 193 -13.82 12.54 -5.93
CA GLN A 193 -14.92 13.43 -5.51
C GLN A 193 -15.29 13.19 -4.04
N LYS A 194 -15.19 11.94 -3.58
CA LYS A 194 -15.48 11.55 -2.21
C LYS A 194 -14.38 10.68 -1.64
N ILE A 195 -13.86 11.09 -0.49
CA ILE A 195 -12.81 10.40 0.26
C ILE A 195 -13.37 10.05 1.64
N GLU A 196 -13.12 8.83 2.10
CA GLU A 196 -13.63 8.33 3.37
C GLU A 196 -12.55 7.74 4.26
N PHE A 197 -12.48 8.24 5.49
CA PHE A 197 -11.70 7.65 6.56
C PHE A 197 -12.43 6.47 7.18
N LEU A 198 -11.76 5.34 7.34
CA LEU A 198 -12.28 4.15 8.01
C LEU A 198 -11.80 4.12 9.47
N PRO A 199 -12.72 4.00 10.45
CA PRO A 199 -12.36 3.98 11.86
C PRO A 199 -11.81 2.61 12.33
N PHE A 200 -11.40 1.75 11.41
CA PHE A 200 -10.76 0.45 11.68
C PHE A 200 -9.52 0.29 10.81
N VAL A 201 -8.60 -0.54 11.29
CA VAL A 201 -7.31 -0.79 10.60
C VAL A 201 -7.52 -1.69 9.40
N LEU A 202 -6.95 -1.33 8.25
CA LEU A 202 -7.03 -2.13 7.02
C LEU A 202 -5.91 -3.17 6.93
N CYS A 203 -4.70 -2.84 7.39
CA CYS A 203 -3.55 -3.72 7.16
C CYS A 203 -2.56 -3.77 8.33
N LYS A 204 -1.82 -4.86 8.38
CA LYS A 204 -0.55 -4.98 9.09
C LYS A 204 0.56 -4.74 8.07
N TYR A 205 1.36 -3.71 8.29
CA TYR A 205 2.47 -3.32 7.44
C TYR A 205 3.79 -3.84 7.98
N LEU A 206 4.51 -4.65 7.21
CA LEU A 206 5.82 -5.16 7.59
C LEU A 206 6.89 -4.08 7.38
N VAL A 207 7.49 -3.61 8.48
CA VAL A 207 8.53 -2.57 8.41
C VAL A 207 9.85 -3.12 7.84
N GLY A 208 10.59 -2.28 7.09
CA GLY A 208 11.90 -2.67 6.55
C GLY A 208 11.94 -2.89 5.03
N GLY A 209 10.88 -2.50 4.31
CA GLY A 209 10.78 -2.62 2.86
C GLY A 209 11.82 -1.83 2.07
N LEU A 210 11.72 -1.90 0.74
CA LEU A 210 12.67 -1.36 -0.25
C LEU A 210 13.04 0.12 -0.04
N SER A 211 12.07 0.96 0.32
CA SER A 211 12.28 2.40 0.56
C SER A 211 13.21 2.69 1.74
N VAL A 212 13.25 1.79 2.73
CA VAL A 212 14.19 1.87 3.86
C VAL A 212 15.58 1.42 3.42
N GLN A 213 15.67 0.36 2.64
CA GLN A 213 16.94 -0.18 2.13
C GLN A 213 17.63 0.80 1.17
N GLN A 214 16.87 1.52 0.33
CA GLN A 214 17.37 2.52 -0.62
C GLN A 214 17.06 3.97 -0.16
N HIS A 215 17.27 4.25 1.10
CA HIS A 215 16.84 5.48 1.77
C HIS A 215 17.19 6.78 1.04
N ARG A 216 18.46 6.93 0.58
CA ARG A 216 18.90 8.16 -0.12
C ARG A 216 18.14 8.38 -1.43
N ARG A 217 17.98 7.35 -2.24
CA ARG A 217 17.24 7.42 -3.51
C ARG A 217 15.76 7.75 -3.25
N SER A 218 15.15 7.07 -2.29
CA SER A 218 13.76 7.34 -1.87
C SER A 218 13.54 8.79 -1.44
N LEU A 219 14.49 9.42 -0.72
CA LEU A 219 14.39 10.82 -0.34
C LEU A 219 14.44 11.78 -1.54
N ILE A 220 15.34 11.53 -2.50
CA ILE A 220 15.45 12.33 -3.74
C ILE A 220 14.18 12.21 -4.57
N ASP A 221 13.70 10.99 -4.76
CA ASP A 221 12.51 10.72 -5.55
C ASP A 221 11.26 11.32 -4.91
N ARG A 222 11.14 11.24 -3.58
CA ARG A 222 10.08 11.92 -2.82
C ARG A 222 10.13 13.44 -3.02
N PHE A 223 11.32 14.03 -2.97
CA PHE A 223 11.47 15.45 -3.23
C PHE A 223 10.97 15.81 -4.65
N ARG A 224 11.33 15.03 -5.67
CA ARG A 224 10.87 15.24 -7.05
C ARG A 224 9.34 15.16 -7.15
N VAL A 225 8.72 14.15 -6.55
CA VAL A 225 7.24 14.03 -6.49
C VAL A 225 6.62 15.28 -5.86
N LEU A 226 7.14 15.72 -4.71
CA LEU A 226 6.60 16.91 -4.04
C LEU A 226 6.80 18.18 -4.87
N VAL A 227 7.92 18.34 -5.58
CA VAL A 227 8.13 19.46 -6.51
C VAL A 227 7.12 19.43 -7.65
N THR A 228 6.86 18.26 -8.23
CA THR A 228 5.88 18.11 -9.31
C THR A 228 4.48 18.56 -8.90
N HIS A 229 4.06 18.21 -7.68
CA HIS A 229 2.70 18.50 -7.22
C HIS A 229 2.53 19.86 -6.53
N PHE A 230 3.58 20.38 -5.88
CA PHE A 230 3.47 21.56 -4.99
C PHE A 230 4.41 22.72 -5.38
N GLY A 231 5.31 22.50 -6.35
CA GLY A 231 6.30 23.49 -6.79
C GLY A 231 7.53 23.60 -5.87
N TRP A 232 8.61 24.17 -6.41
CA TRP A 232 9.93 24.23 -5.77
C TRP A 232 9.92 24.99 -4.44
N LEU A 233 9.40 26.21 -4.42
CA LEU A 233 9.45 27.09 -3.25
C LEU A 233 8.73 26.48 -2.05
N LYS A 234 7.53 25.95 -2.29
CA LYS A 234 6.72 25.31 -1.24
C LYS A 234 7.38 24.02 -0.74
N THR A 235 7.95 23.23 -1.64
CA THR A 235 8.63 21.97 -1.28
C THR A 235 9.87 22.22 -0.43
N ILE A 236 10.69 23.24 -0.75
CA ILE A 236 11.86 23.59 0.07
C ILE A 236 11.41 24.03 1.47
N GLY A 237 10.42 24.93 1.57
CA GLY A 237 9.88 25.38 2.87
C GLY A 237 9.34 24.20 3.71
N ASN A 238 8.61 23.28 3.08
CA ASN A 238 8.08 22.08 3.73
C ASN A 238 9.18 21.12 4.20
N HIS A 239 10.28 20.99 3.46
CA HIS A 239 11.42 20.14 3.87
C HIS A 239 12.05 20.58 5.17
N ILE A 240 12.13 21.88 5.43
CA ILE A 240 12.59 22.41 6.73
C ILE A 240 11.68 21.90 7.85
N GLN A 241 10.36 21.95 7.66
CA GLN A 241 9.40 21.45 8.65
C GLN A 241 9.50 19.93 8.83
N ILE A 242 9.69 19.16 7.74
CA ILE A 242 9.88 17.70 7.80
C ILE A 242 11.10 17.35 8.65
N VAL A 243 12.23 18.03 8.42
CA VAL A 243 13.48 17.80 9.17
C VAL A 243 13.31 18.15 10.65
N LEU A 244 12.71 19.31 10.95
CA LEU A 244 12.47 19.75 12.33
C LEU A 244 11.54 18.76 13.07
N ARG A 245 10.48 18.30 12.41
CA ARG A 245 9.55 17.31 12.99
C ARG A 245 10.23 15.96 13.23
N ALA A 246 11.03 15.47 12.30
CA ALA A 246 11.78 14.22 12.46
C ALA A 246 12.76 14.27 13.64
N ARG A 247 13.41 15.43 13.86
CA ARG A 247 14.30 15.63 15.03
C ARG A 247 13.53 15.59 16.35
N ARG A 248 12.36 16.24 16.43
CA ARG A 248 11.50 16.23 17.65
C ARG A 248 10.98 14.85 17.98
N PHE A 249 10.67 14.05 16.97
CA PHE A 249 10.14 12.68 17.16
C PHE A 249 11.22 11.69 17.63
N ARG A 250 12.51 11.96 17.37
CA ARG A 250 13.64 11.12 17.78
C ARG A 250 14.15 11.40 19.20
N GLN A 251 13.60 12.39 19.90
CA GLN A 251 13.94 12.61 21.31
C GLN A 251 13.11 11.64 22.16
N PRO A 252 13.76 10.90 23.10
CA PRO A 252 13.15 9.84 23.91
C PRO A 252 12.04 10.36 24.80
#